data_526051337c1a45e9580ce1e25c6a20ec
#
_entry.id   526051337c1a45e9580ce1e25c6a20ec
#
_cell.length_a   1.000
_cell.length_b   1.000
_cell.length_c   1.000
_cell.angle_alpha   90.00
_cell.angle_beta   90.00
_cell.angle_gamma   90.00
#
_symmetry.space_group_name_H-M   'P 1'
#
loop_
_entity.id
_entity.type
_entity.pdbx_description
1 polymer ?
#
loop_
_entity_poly.entity_id
_entity_poly.type
_entity_poly.pdbx_seq_one_letter_code
_entity_poly.pdbx_strand_id
1 'polypeptide(L)'
;MYSDDDPYLAELRDLCLSFPESCEVEAWGRPTFRAGKKLFAVFSGTDERPWGVIFKPEPDERPALLQDRRFYVPAYFGPGGWLALDFGARKRVDWDEVAELIESSYRQVALKRMLKALEERS
;
A
#
# COMPACT_ATOMS: atom_id res chain seq x y z
N MET A 1 3.56 2.26 -17.49
CA MET A 1 2.61 1.15 -17.39
C MET A 1 3.25 -0.02 -16.68
N TYR A 2 2.51 -0.73 -15.86
CA TYR A 2 3.05 -1.88 -15.12
C TYR A 2 2.95 -3.17 -15.96
N SER A 3 3.68 -4.20 -15.50
CA SER A 3 3.58 -5.56 -16.03
C SER A 3 3.35 -6.52 -14.86
N ASP A 4 2.60 -7.60 -15.08
CA ASP A 4 2.40 -8.63 -14.04
C ASP A 4 3.72 -9.27 -13.59
N ASP A 5 4.77 -9.13 -14.39
CA ASP A 5 6.10 -9.63 -14.06
C ASP A 5 6.96 -8.61 -13.31
N ASP A 6 6.43 -7.44 -13.00
CA ASP A 6 7.18 -6.42 -12.26
C ASP A 6 7.63 -6.95 -10.89
N PRO A 7 8.86 -6.63 -10.46
CA PRO A 7 9.35 -7.10 -9.17
C PRO A 7 8.47 -6.56 -8.03
N TYR A 8 8.34 -7.34 -6.98
CA TYR A 8 7.56 -7.03 -5.77
C TYR A 8 6.05 -7.08 -5.95
N LEU A 9 5.53 -7.06 -7.19
CA LEU A 9 4.07 -7.01 -7.40
C LEU A 9 3.37 -8.27 -6.91
N ALA A 10 3.94 -9.44 -7.15
CA ALA A 10 3.34 -10.71 -6.74
C ALA A 10 3.16 -10.76 -5.22
N GLU A 11 4.19 -10.38 -4.47
CA GLU A 11 4.17 -10.37 -3.01
C GLU A 11 3.19 -9.33 -2.47
N LEU A 12 3.19 -8.14 -3.06
CA LEU A 12 2.25 -7.08 -2.66
C LEU A 12 0.80 -7.49 -2.95
N ARG A 13 0.58 -8.11 -4.11
CA ARG A 13 -0.75 -8.57 -4.51
C ARG A 13 -1.27 -9.61 -3.53
N ASP A 14 -0.45 -10.61 -3.18
CA ASP A 14 -0.83 -11.64 -2.23
C ASP A 14 -1.18 -11.02 -0.87
N LEU A 15 -0.38 -10.07 -0.41
CA LEU A 15 -0.62 -9.39 0.85
C LEU A 15 -1.93 -8.61 0.82
N CYS A 16 -2.13 -7.76 -0.17
CA CYS A 16 -3.32 -6.91 -0.25
C CYS A 16 -4.60 -7.72 -0.41
N LEU A 17 -4.55 -8.79 -1.19
CA LEU A 17 -5.73 -9.61 -1.44
C LEU A 17 -6.04 -10.58 -0.30
N SER A 18 -5.18 -10.64 0.72
CA SER A 18 -5.44 -11.45 1.91
C SER A 18 -6.47 -10.81 2.85
N PHE A 19 -6.73 -9.51 2.72
CA PHE A 19 -7.66 -8.80 3.60
C PHE A 19 -9.12 -9.07 3.22
N PRO A 20 -10.06 -9.07 4.20
CA PRO A 20 -11.47 -9.30 3.92
C PRO A 20 -12.05 -8.31 2.90
N GLU A 21 -12.80 -8.83 1.93
CA GLU A 21 -13.47 -8.05 0.88
C GLU A 21 -12.53 -7.14 0.09
N SER A 22 -11.26 -7.48 0.02
CA SER A 22 -10.30 -6.75 -0.79
C SER A 22 -10.38 -7.19 -2.24
N CYS A 23 -10.06 -6.29 -3.14
CA CYS A 23 -10.00 -6.58 -4.57
C CYS A 23 -8.93 -5.74 -5.24
N GLU A 24 -8.49 -6.22 -6.39
CA GLU A 24 -7.54 -5.50 -7.24
C GLU A 24 -8.29 -4.91 -8.41
N VAL A 25 -8.09 -3.62 -8.67
CA VAL A 25 -8.68 -2.92 -9.81
C VAL A 25 -7.57 -2.15 -10.51
N GLU A 26 -7.43 -2.34 -11.81
CA GLU A 26 -6.50 -1.51 -12.56
C GLU A 26 -7.10 -0.11 -12.73
N ALA A 27 -6.35 0.90 -12.36
CA ALA A 27 -6.73 2.28 -12.53
C ALA A 27 -5.47 3.10 -12.78
N TRP A 28 -5.57 4.10 -13.64
CA TRP A 28 -4.44 4.98 -14.00
C TRP A 28 -3.23 4.20 -14.53
N GLY A 29 -3.47 3.05 -15.17
CA GLY A 29 -2.41 2.21 -15.72
C GLY A 29 -1.61 1.43 -14.68
N ARG A 30 -2.15 1.21 -13.48
CA ARG A 30 -1.47 0.50 -12.39
C ARG A 30 -2.43 -0.29 -11.53
N PRO A 31 -1.93 -1.33 -10.81
CA PRO A 31 -2.77 -2.08 -9.88
C PRO A 31 -3.14 -1.23 -8.66
N THR A 32 -4.43 -1.19 -8.36
CA THR A 32 -4.93 -0.57 -7.12
C THR A 32 -5.64 -1.63 -6.30
N PHE A 33 -5.54 -1.51 -4.98
CA PHE A 33 -6.13 -2.46 -4.05
C PHE A 33 -7.16 -1.74 -3.20
N ARG A 34 -8.36 -2.32 -3.11
CA ARG A 34 -9.51 -1.65 -2.49
C ARG A 34 -10.16 -2.56 -1.45
N ALA A 35 -10.62 -1.93 -0.37
CA ALA A 35 -11.51 -2.57 0.61
C ALA A 35 -12.93 -2.22 0.16
N GLY A 36 -13.58 -3.18 -0.50
CA GLY A 36 -14.82 -2.88 -1.21
C GLY A 36 -14.56 -1.85 -2.30
N LYS A 37 -15.05 -0.62 -2.09
CA LYS A 37 -14.89 0.47 -3.06
C LYS A 37 -13.77 1.44 -2.72
N LYS A 38 -13.22 1.36 -1.50
CA LYS A 38 -12.25 2.36 -1.04
C LYS A 38 -10.81 1.89 -1.21
N LEU A 39 -10.02 2.75 -1.80
CA LEU A 39 -8.60 2.52 -2.06
C LEU A 39 -7.81 2.43 -0.76
N PHE A 40 -6.91 1.44 -0.64
CA PHE A 40 -5.98 1.37 0.49
C PHE A 40 -4.53 1.13 0.08
N ALA A 41 -4.25 0.73 -1.16
CA ALA A 41 -2.88 0.57 -1.65
C ALA A 41 -2.84 0.70 -3.17
N VAL A 42 -1.73 1.21 -3.69
CA VAL A 42 -1.49 1.34 -5.13
C VAL A 42 -0.06 0.90 -5.41
N PHE A 43 0.12 -0.07 -6.31
CA PHE A 43 1.45 -0.40 -6.81
C PHE A 43 1.89 0.70 -7.78
N SER A 44 2.97 1.41 -7.46
CA SER A 44 3.35 2.59 -8.21
C SER A 44 4.84 2.89 -8.08
N GLY A 45 5.32 3.77 -8.92
CA GLY A 45 6.69 4.23 -8.88
C GLY A 45 6.91 5.47 -9.72
N THR A 46 8.14 5.94 -9.72
CA THR A 46 8.60 7.06 -10.53
C THR A 46 9.78 6.58 -11.36
N ASP A 47 10.29 7.41 -12.27
CA ASP A 47 11.46 7.05 -13.06
C ASP A 47 12.68 6.75 -12.17
N GLU A 48 12.82 7.50 -11.07
CA GLU A 48 13.93 7.32 -10.13
C GLU A 48 13.71 6.20 -9.13
N ARG A 49 12.43 5.92 -8.82
CA ARG A 49 12.02 4.92 -7.84
C ARG A 49 10.91 4.07 -8.47
N PRO A 50 11.27 3.15 -9.38
CA PRO A 50 10.28 2.50 -10.24
C PRO A 50 9.33 1.54 -9.52
N TRP A 51 9.70 1.05 -8.33
CA TRP A 51 8.94 0.01 -7.65
C TRP A 51 8.57 0.46 -6.25
N GLY A 52 7.28 0.56 -5.97
CA GLY A 52 6.84 0.96 -4.65
C GLY A 52 5.35 0.75 -4.43
N VAL A 53 4.91 1.10 -3.24
CA VAL A 53 3.49 1.05 -2.88
C VAL A 53 3.09 2.39 -2.25
N ILE A 54 1.96 2.92 -2.71
CA ILE A 54 1.32 4.08 -2.11
C ILE A 54 0.31 3.57 -1.11
N PHE A 55 0.33 4.09 0.10
CA PHE A 55 -0.54 3.67 1.19
C PHE A 55 -0.89 4.87 2.06
N LYS A 56 -1.90 4.73 2.90
CA LYS A 56 -2.34 5.81 3.78
C LYS A 56 -1.87 5.52 5.21
N PRO A 57 -0.82 6.19 5.70
CA PRO A 57 -0.38 6.03 7.08
C PRO A 57 -1.35 6.72 8.03
N GLU A 58 -1.32 6.31 9.30
CA GLU A 58 -2.01 7.10 10.31
C GLU A 58 -1.37 8.47 10.40
N PRO A 59 -2.17 9.55 10.58
CA PRO A 59 -1.61 10.91 10.61
C PRO A 59 -0.49 11.10 11.63
N ASP A 60 -0.57 10.45 12.77
CA ASP A 60 0.43 10.55 13.84
C ASP A 60 1.77 9.92 13.45
N GLU A 61 1.75 8.90 12.60
CA GLU A 61 2.96 8.19 12.18
C GLU A 61 3.63 8.84 10.98
N ARG A 62 2.91 9.62 10.22
CA ARG A 62 3.39 10.20 8.96
C ARG A 62 4.70 10.98 9.10
N PRO A 63 4.85 11.89 10.10
CA PRO A 63 6.10 12.63 10.24
C PRO A 63 7.32 11.73 10.49
N ALA A 64 7.15 10.69 11.31
CA ALA A 64 8.24 9.76 11.61
C ALA A 64 8.64 8.95 10.36
N LEU A 65 7.65 8.50 9.59
CA LEU A 65 7.92 7.78 8.35
C LEU A 65 8.69 8.63 7.35
N LEU A 66 8.37 9.91 7.25
CA LEU A 66 9.06 10.82 6.32
C LEU A 66 10.52 11.12 6.73
N GLN A 67 10.93 10.76 7.94
CA GLN A 67 12.34 10.82 8.34
C GLN A 67 13.16 9.69 7.70
N ASP A 68 12.51 8.63 7.25
CA ASP A 68 13.14 7.47 6.62
C ASP A 68 13.16 7.69 5.11
N ARG A 69 14.35 7.60 4.51
CA ARG A 69 14.55 7.87 3.07
C ARG A 69 13.81 6.92 2.13
N ARG A 70 13.33 5.79 2.63
CA ARG A 70 12.54 4.85 1.83
C ARG A 70 11.17 5.42 1.49
N PHE A 71 10.68 6.38 2.29
CA PHE A 71 9.34 6.95 2.14
C PHE A 71 9.40 8.32 1.49
N TYR A 72 8.42 8.62 0.67
CA TYR A 72 8.30 9.91 0.01
C TYR A 72 6.84 10.28 -0.23
N VAL A 73 6.58 11.54 -0.54
CA VAL A 73 5.23 12.03 -0.82
C VAL A 73 4.94 11.80 -2.30
N PRO A 74 3.97 10.93 -2.63
CA PRO A 74 3.66 10.66 -4.04
C PRO A 74 2.91 11.83 -4.68
N ALA A 75 3.14 12.01 -5.99
CA ALA A 75 2.40 12.98 -6.77
C ALA A 75 0.91 12.64 -6.76
N TYR A 76 0.06 13.64 -6.74
CA TYR A 76 -1.42 13.56 -6.76
C TYR A 76 -2.05 13.00 -5.49
N PHE A 77 -1.39 12.11 -4.77
CA PHE A 77 -1.92 11.50 -3.55
C PHE A 77 -1.47 12.22 -2.28
N GLY A 78 -0.42 13.02 -2.35
CA GLY A 78 0.15 13.70 -1.20
C GLY A 78 -0.84 14.54 -0.39
N PRO A 79 -1.72 15.35 -1.03
CA PRO A 79 -2.70 16.17 -0.29
C PRO A 79 -3.66 15.36 0.58
N GLY A 80 -3.89 14.10 0.26
CA GLY A 80 -4.73 13.22 1.07
C GLY A 80 -4.01 12.53 2.23
N GLY A 81 -2.74 12.85 2.45
CA GLY A 81 -1.94 12.25 3.53
C GLY A 81 -1.27 10.94 3.16
N TRP A 82 -1.35 10.52 1.92
CA TRP A 82 -0.75 9.28 1.44
C TRP A 82 0.78 9.40 1.36
N LEU A 83 1.46 8.27 1.56
CA LEU A 83 2.91 8.17 1.36
C LEU A 83 3.20 7.03 0.41
N ALA A 84 4.41 7.04 -0.16
CA ALA A 84 4.92 5.95 -0.97
C ALA A 84 6.14 5.34 -0.29
N LEU A 85 6.23 4.02 -0.31
CA LEU A 85 7.40 3.27 0.13
C LEU A 85 8.14 2.77 -1.10
N ASP A 86 9.43 3.09 -1.20
CA ASP A 86 10.30 2.63 -2.28
C ASP A 86 10.84 1.23 -1.94
N PHE A 87 10.35 0.21 -2.64
CA PHE A 87 10.82 -1.16 -2.45
C PHE A 87 12.29 -1.35 -2.83
N GLY A 88 12.78 -0.53 -3.75
CA GLY A 88 14.16 -0.61 -4.22
C GLY A 88 15.17 0.11 -3.33
N ALA A 89 14.74 0.79 -2.28
CA ALA A 89 15.63 1.58 -1.42
C ALA A 89 16.54 0.72 -0.54
N ARG A 90 16.19 -0.54 -0.33
CA ARG A 90 17.01 -1.50 0.40
C ARG A 90 17.21 -2.76 -0.42
N LYS A 91 18.28 -3.49 -0.09
CA LYS A 91 18.62 -4.73 -0.76
C LYS A 91 17.53 -5.80 -0.62
N ARG A 92 16.81 -5.79 0.51
CA ARG A 92 15.69 -6.69 0.78
C ARG A 92 14.52 -5.92 1.34
N VAL A 93 13.32 -6.31 0.90
CA VAL A 93 12.08 -5.78 1.46
C VAL A 93 11.73 -6.56 2.71
N ASP A 94 11.42 -5.86 3.79
CA ASP A 94 10.87 -6.46 5.00
C ASP A 94 9.35 -6.54 4.83
N TRP A 95 8.87 -7.70 4.40
CA TRP A 95 7.44 -7.88 4.12
C TRP A 95 6.56 -7.85 5.38
N ASP A 96 7.13 -8.13 6.56
CA ASP A 96 6.39 -7.97 7.82
C ASP A 96 6.12 -6.49 8.09
N GLU A 97 7.10 -5.64 7.83
CA GLU A 97 6.91 -4.19 7.94
C GLU A 97 5.87 -3.69 6.93
N VAL A 98 5.98 -4.14 5.67
CA VAL A 98 5.02 -3.77 4.63
C VAL A 98 3.61 -4.21 5.04
N ALA A 99 3.47 -5.42 5.57
CA ALA A 99 2.19 -5.93 6.03
C ALA A 99 1.56 -5.03 7.08
N GLU A 100 2.35 -4.56 8.05
CA GLU A 100 1.86 -3.66 9.09
C GLU A 100 1.39 -2.32 8.51
N LEU A 101 2.17 -1.76 7.58
CA LEU A 101 1.83 -0.49 6.95
C LEU A 101 0.55 -0.59 6.12
N ILE A 102 0.42 -1.67 5.35
CA ILE A 102 -0.74 -1.88 4.48
C ILE A 102 -1.98 -2.21 5.32
N GLU A 103 -1.84 -3.01 6.39
CA GLU A 103 -2.96 -3.29 7.27
C GLU A 103 -3.47 -2.00 7.93
N SER A 104 -2.59 -1.14 8.38
CA SER A 104 -2.97 0.17 8.94
C SER A 104 -3.76 1.00 7.92
N SER A 105 -3.31 1.00 6.67
CA SER A 105 -4.01 1.68 5.58
C SER A 105 -5.39 1.08 5.33
N TYR A 106 -5.48 -0.25 5.28
CA TYR A 106 -6.74 -0.97 5.10
C TYR A 106 -7.71 -0.63 6.23
N ARG A 107 -7.26 -0.65 7.49
CA ARG A 107 -8.11 -0.37 8.65
C ARG A 107 -8.73 1.02 8.63
N GLN A 108 -8.08 1.99 8.01
CA GLN A 108 -8.61 3.36 7.94
C GLN A 108 -9.76 3.51 6.97
N VAL A 109 -9.88 2.62 5.99
CA VAL A 109 -10.91 2.73 4.94
C VAL A 109 -11.94 1.61 4.99
N ALA A 110 -11.64 0.50 5.66
CA ALA A 110 -12.51 -0.67 5.70
C ALA A 110 -13.80 -0.40 6.49
N LEU A 111 -14.88 -1.05 6.08
CA LEU A 111 -16.15 -1.01 6.80
C LEU A 111 -16.05 -1.83 8.08
N LYS A 112 -16.94 -1.56 9.05
CA LYS A 112 -16.94 -2.27 10.34
C LYS A 112 -17.00 -3.78 10.19
N ARG A 113 -17.83 -4.29 9.26
CA ARG A 113 -17.93 -5.73 9.04
C ARG A 113 -16.63 -6.34 8.54
N MET A 114 -15.86 -5.58 7.74
CA MET A 114 -14.57 -6.02 7.24
C MET A 114 -13.54 -6.09 8.36
N LEU A 115 -13.55 -5.10 9.25
CA LEU A 115 -12.65 -5.07 10.42
C LEU A 115 -12.97 -6.22 11.36
N LYS A 116 -14.24 -6.52 11.56
CA LYS A 116 -14.67 -7.65 12.38
C LYS A 116 -14.17 -8.97 11.78
N ALA A 117 -14.33 -9.13 10.47
CA ALA A 117 -13.85 -10.32 9.76
C ALA A 117 -12.34 -10.48 9.88
N LEU A 118 -11.61 -9.37 9.79
CA LEU A 118 -10.14 -9.37 9.93
C LEU A 118 -9.73 -9.84 11.33
N GLU A 119 -10.39 -9.35 12.36
CA GLU A 119 -10.06 -9.70 13.74
C GLU A 119 -10.44 -11.14 14.08
N GLU A 120 -11.54 -11.65 13.55
CA GLU A 120 -12.01 -13.00 13.79
C GLU A 120 -11.10 -14.08 13.18
N ARG A 121 -10.33 -13.75 12.16
CA ARG A 121 -9.40 -14.70 11.52
C ARG A 121 -8.04 -14.81 12.23
N SER A 122 -7.77 -13.95 13.17
CA SER A 122 -6.47 -13.87 13.86
C SER A 122 -6.34 -14.95 14.94
#